data_2bbca863a7567be414b68b6b5c56bf76
#
_entry.id   2bbca863a7567be414b68b6b5c56bf76
#
_cell.length_a   1.000
_cell.length_b   1.000
_cell.length_c   1.000
_cell.angle_alpha   90.00
_cell.angle_beta   90.00
_cell.angle_gamma   90.00
#
_symmetry.space_group_name_H-M   'P 1'
#
loop_
_entity.id
_entity.type
_entity.pdbx_description
1 polymer ?
#
loop_
_entity_poly.entity_id
_entity_poly.type
_entity_poly.pdbx_seq_one_letter_code
_entity_poly.pdbx_strand_id
1 'polypeptide(L)'
;DRKAKARFLSKGGDPKQFTYQYPYSIGSLEKLEQNVQGLGSISFLDQLDGIIRSLPLIVQFDKKLYPTMGLEMVRVGAKQKNVYMELNDVGIKRISTRPYKINSDPNGIIWIKYKKSQKKQYISAGDVYDGNFEKSFFENKYVLIGASAQGLFDLVKTPLGVTIPGVEVH
;
A
#
# COMPACT_ATOMS: atom_id res chain seq x y z
N ASP A 1 17.89 1.35 12.00
CA ASP A 1 17.58 0.02 11.47
C ASP A 1 16.06 -0.20 11.45
N ARG A 2 15.43 0.21 10.35
CA ARG A 2 13.97 0.08 10.17
C ARG A 2 13.60 -1.37 9.99
N LYS A 3 12.52 -1.80 10.66
CA LYS A 3 11.96 -3.14 10.51
C LYS A 3 10.48 -3.05 10.19
N ALA A 4 10.04 -3.83 9.18
CA ALA A 4 8.61 -4.01 8.94
C ALA A 4 7.92 -4.50 10.22
N LYS A 5 6.71 -4.03 10.46
CA LYS A 5 5.86 -4.55 11.55
C LYS A 5 5.21 -5.87 11.18
N ALA A 6 5.03 -6.11 9.87
CA ALA A 6 4.56 -7.38 9.35
C ALA A 6 5.65 -8.46 9.45
N ARG A 7 5.27 -9.66 9.84
CA ARG A 7 6.12 -10.85 9.77
C ARG A 7 5.84 -11.58 8.45
N PHE A 8 6.86 -11.79 7.64
CA PHE A 8 6.76 -12.51 6.38
C PHE A 8 7.09 -14.00 6.56
N LEU A 9 6.21 -14.85 6.04
CA LEU A 9 6.37 -16.30 6.05
C LEU A 9 6.22 -16.82 4.63
N SER A 10 7.21 -17.55 4.12
CA SER A 10 7.19 -18.10 2.78
C SER A 10 7.24 -19.62 2.77
N LYS A 11 6.63 -20.21 1.75
CA LYS A 11 6.71 -21.63 1.42
C LYS A 11 7.00 -21.77 -0.07
N GLY A 12 7.96 -22.62 -0.42
CA GLY A 12 8.30 -22.95 -1.81
C GLY A 12 9.46 -22.13 -2.40
N GLY A 13 10.10 -21.25 -1.61
CA GLY A 13 11.25 -20.47 -2.06
C GLY A 13 11.51 -19.21 -1.25
N ASP A 14 12.53 -18.44 -1.65
CA ASP A 14 12.83 -17.13 -1.08
C ASP A 14 12.14 -16.03 -1.91
N PRO A 15 11.15 -15.30 -1.34
CA PRO A 15 10.42 -14.25 -2.05
C PRO A 15 11.30 -13.08 -2.48
N LYS A 16 12.47 -12.89 -1.88
CA LYS A 16 13.39 -11.81 -2.22
C LYS A 16 13.95 -11.93 -3.64
N GLN A 17 13.93 -13.12 -4.23
CA GLN A 17 14.36 -13.35 -5.61
C GLN A 17 13.38 -12.76 -6.62
N PHE A 18 12.14 -12.52 -6.23
CA PHE A 18 11.05 -12.13 -7.12
C PHE A 18 10.48 -10.75 -6.78
N THR A 19 10.69 -10.24 -5.56
CA THR A 19 10.15 -8.95 -5.14
C THR A 19 10.98 -7.78 -5.68
N TYR A 20 10.29 -6.68 -6.04
CA TYR A 20 10.97 -5.47 -6.50
C TYR A 20 11.83 -4.87 -5.39
N GLN A 21 13.09 -4.56 -5.73
CA GLN A 21 14.06 -3.99 -4.81
C GLN A 21 14.24 -2.50 -5.08
N TYR A 22 14.02 -1.69 -4.05
CA TYR A 22 14.37 -0.27 -4.07
C TYR A 22 15.79 -0.05 -3.54
N PRO A 23 16.58 0.82 -4.18
CA PRO A 23 17.96 1.08 -3.78
C PRO A 23 18.07 1.88 -2.48
N TYR A 24 17.06 2.68 -2.17
CA TYR A 24 16.97 3.51 -0.95
C TYR A 24 15.53 3.63 -0.48
N SER A 25 15.36 4.06 0.77
CA SER A 25 14.04 4.37 1.33
C SER A 25 14.10 5.64 2.17
N ILE A 26 13.04 6.42 2.07
CA ILE A 26 12.77 7.53 2.97
C ILE A 26 11.64 7.07 3.90
N GLY A 27 11.86 7.15 5.19
CA GLY A 27 10.85 6.74 6.15
C GLY A 27 10.25 7.92 6.87
N SER A 28 9.24 7.63 7.64
CA SER A 28 8.62 8.58 8.55
C SER A 28 9.55 8.93 9.72
N LEU A 29 9.13 9.83 10.59
CA LEU A 29 9.84 10.14 11.82
C LEU A 29 9.88 8.90 12.72
N GLU A 30 11.04 8.61 13.29
CA GLU A 30 11.24 7.42 14.13
C GLU A 30 10.23 7.32 15.27
N LYS A 31 9.92 8.45 15.91
CA LYS A 31 8.92 8.53 16.97
C LYS A 31 7.52 8.09 16.52
N LEU A 32 7.15 8.36 15.27
CA LEU A 32 5.89 7.89 14.70
C LEU A 32 5.95 6.41 14.39
N GLU A 33 7.06 5.95 13.77
CA GLU A 33 7.24 4.54 13.42
C GLU A 33 7.23 3.61 14.63
N GLN A 34 7.72 4.06 15.78
CA GLN A 34 7.71 3.28 17.02
C GLN A 34 6.28 3.03 17.53
N ASN A 35 5.36 3.98 17.31
CA ASN A 35 4.02 3.98 17.89
C ASN A 35 2.91 3.49 16.95
N VAL A 36 3.23 3.04 15.73
CA VAL A 36 2.25 2.52 14.76
C VAL A 36 2.18 1.00 14.80
N GLN A 37 1.03 0.46 14.42
CA GLN A 37 0.80 -0.99 14.29
C GLN A 37 1.30 -1.57 12.96
N GLY A 38 1.50 -0.74 11.96
CA GLY A 38 1.93 -1.13 10.63
C GLY A 38 2.84 -0.10 9.98
N LEU A 39 3.70 -0.55 9.08
CA LEU A 39 4.55 0.27 8.22
C LEU A 39 4.44 -0.29 6.80
N GLY A 40 3.89 0.48 5.89
CA GLY A 40 3.72 0.11 4.48
C GLY A 40 4.45 1.05 3.54
N SER A 41 4.98 0.52 2.45
CA SER A 41 5.56 1.32 1.36
C SER A 41 4.45 2.02 0.58
N ILE A 42 4.67 3.28 0.24
CA ILE A 42 3.81 4.08 -0.66
C ILE A 42 4.43 4.23 -2.06
N SER A 43 5.54 3.55 -2.34
CA SER A 43 6.25 3.68 -3.61
C SER A 43 5.50 2.98 -4.74
N PHE A 44 5.49 3.60 -5.90
CA PHE A 44 5.00 3.03 -7.16
C PHE A 44 6.14 2.45 -7.98
N LEU A 45 5.81 1.56 -8.90
CA LEU A 45 6.75 1.14 -9.94
C LEU A 45 6.84 2.25 -10.99
N ASP A 46 8.05 2.59 -11.38
CA ASP A 46 8.28 3.54 -12.48
C ASP A 46 7.69 2.99 -13.77
N GLN A 47 6.80 3.76 -14.38
CA GLN A 47 6.21 3.48 -15.67
C GLN A 47 6.75 4.50 -16.69
N LEU A 48 7.22 4.05 -17.84
CA LEU A 48 7.84 4.90 -18.86
C LEU A 48 6.93 6.06 -19.32
N ASP A 49 5.63 5.86 -19.29
CA ASP A 49 4.62 6.87 -19.66
C ASP A 49 4.04 7.63 -18.45
N GLY A 50 4.52 7.35 -17.26
CA GLY A 50 4.07 7.97 -16.00
C GLY A 50 2.64 7.59 -15.58
N ILE A 51 2.01 6.58 -16.22
CA ILE A 51 0.67 6.14 -15.86
C ILE A 51 0.75 4.95 -14.90
N ILE A 52 0.27 5.11 -13.68
CA ILE A 52 0.28 4.03 -12.67
C ILE A 52 -0.85 3.04 -12.97
N ARG A 53 -0.48 1.80 -13.28
CA ARG A 53 -1.42 0.70 -13.61
C ARG A 53 -1.40 -0.42 -12.59
N SER A 54 -0.28 -0.57 -11.92
CA SER A 54 -0.02 -1.72 -11.05
C SER A 54 0.81 -1.32 -9.83
N LEU A 55 0.71 -2.13 -8.79
CA LEU A 55 1.48 -1.97 -7.56
C LEU A 55 2.11 -3.29 -7.15
N PRO A 56 3.35 -3.28 -6.65
CA PRO A 56 3.88 -4.43 -5.94
C PRO A 56 3.14 -4.55 -4.59
N LEU A 57 2.75 -5.73 -4.16
CA LEU A 57 2.19 -5.94 -2.83
C LEU A 57 3.27 -5.98 -1.76
N ILE A 58 4.45 -6.42 -2.14
CA ILE A 58 5.63 -6.54 -1.26
C ILE A 58 6.82 -5.98 -2.01
N VAL A 59 7.60 -5.18 -1.33
CA VAL A 59 8.84 -4.60 -1.84
C VAL A 59 10.01 -4.98 -0.96
N GLN A 60 11.20 -4.86 -1.50
CA GLN A 60 12.44 -5.11 -0.77
C GLN A 60 13.26 -3.83 -0.65
N PHE A 61 13.79 -3.60 0.52
CA PHE A 61 14.80 -2.59 0.79
C PHE A 61 15.80 -3.16 1.81
N ASP A 62 17.10 -2.96 1.59
CA ASP A 62 18.17 -3.46 2.47
C ASP A 62 17.99 -4.93 2.86
N LYS A 63 17.70 -5.78 1.86
CA LYS A 63 17.46 -7.23 2.04
C LYS A 63 16.28 -7.57 2.99
N LYS A 64 15.45 -6.60 3.33
CA LYS A 64 14.25 -6.77 4.16
C LYS A 64 13.00 -6.58 3.32
N LEU A 65 11.95 -7.33 3.63
CA LEU A 65 10.65 -7.21 2.97
C LEU A 65 9.76 -6.23 3.70
N TYR A 66 9.02 -5.43 2.93
CA TYR A 66 8.01 -4.50 3.41
C TYR A 66 6.71 -4.68 2.63
N PRO A 67 5.55 -4.68 3.29
CA PRO A 67 4.28 -4.66 2.58
C PRO A 67 4.06 -3.27 1.97
N THR A 68 3.30 -3.16 0.91
CA THR A 68 2.76 -1.87 0.49
C THR A 68 1.66 -1.41 1.44
N MET A 69 1.33 -0.10 1.41
CA MET A 69 0.37 0.49 2.34
C MET A 69 -0.97 -0.24 2.30
N GLY A 70 -1.54 -0.52 1.12
CA GLY A 70 -2.81 -1.23 1.01
C GLY A 70 -2.78 -2.62 1.64
N LEU A 71 -1.73 -3.42 1.41
CA LEU A 71 -1.58 -4.73 2.03
C LEU A 71 -1.44 -4.63 3.55
N GLU A 72 -0.67 -3.64 4.04
CA GLU A 72 -0.46 -3.42 5.46
C GLU A 72 -1.74 -2.98 6.18
N MET A 73 -2.53 -2.10 5.55
CA MET A 73 -3.84 -1.70 6.09
C MET A 73 -4.77 -2.90 6.23
N VAL A 74 -4.85 -3.76 5.22
CA VAL A 74 -5.65 -5.00 5.28
C VAL A 74 -5.14 -5.92 6.37
N ARG A 75 -3.82 -6.10 6.51
CA ARG A 75 -3.21 -6.92 7.56
C ARG A 75 -3.57 -6.41 8.96
N VAL A 76 -3.39 -5.12 9.20
CA VAL A 76 -3.66 -4.48 10.49
C VAL A 76 -5.16 -4.53 10.80
N GLY A 77 -6.01 -4.17 9.83
CA GLY A 77 -7.47 -4.21 9.99
C GLY A 77 -8.01 -5.61 10.27
N ALA A 78 -7.41 -6.64 9.68
CA ALA A 78 -7.70 -8.04 9.97
C ALA A 78 -7.05 -8.55 11.27
N LYS A 79 -6.36 -7.69 12.05
CA LYS A 79 -5.65 -8.02 13.28
C LYS A 79 -4.63 -9.16 13.11
N GLN A 80 -4.01 -9.25 11.93
CA GLN A 80 -3.03 -10.29 11.61
C GLN A 80 -1.60 -9.78 11.86
N LYS A 81 -0.72 -10.71 12.27
CA LYS A 81 0.71 -10.45 12.43
C LYS A 81 1.50 -10.80 11.17
N ASN A 82 0.99 -11.74 10.38
CA ASN A 82 1.74 -12.39 9.31
C ASN A 82 1.20 -12.02 7.93
N VAL A 83 2.13 -11.94 6.98
CA VAL A 83 1.90 -12.03 5.54
C VAL A 83 2.49 -13.36 5.07
N TYR A 84 1.68 -14.18 4.44
CA TYR A 84 2.09 -15.49 3.93
C TYR A 84 2.29 -15.41 2.41
N MET A 85 3.33 -16.06 1.92
CA MET A 85 3.65 -16.16 0.51
C MET A 85 3.82 -17.62 0.11
N GLU A 86 3.10 -18.04 -0.91
CA GLU A 86 3.32 -19.33 -1.59
C GLU A 86 4.07 -19.04 -2.87
N LEU A 87 5.20 -19.75 -3.06
CA LEU A 87 6.06 -19.63 -4.22
C LEU A 87 6.18 -20.96 -4.94
N ASN A 88 6.61 -20.90 -6.19
CA ASN A 88 7.10 -22.01 -6.99
C ASN A 88 8.36 -21.55 -7.77
N ASP A 89 8.85 -22.36 -8.68
CA ASP A 89 10.07 -22.08 -9.46
C ASP A 89 9.93 -20.86 -10.39
N VAL A 90 8.70 -20.43 -10.67
CA VAL A 90 8.42 -19.26 -11.54
C VAL A 90 8.32 -17.98 -10.74
N GLY A 91 7.96 -18.05 -9.45
CA GLY A 91 7.81 -16.87 -8.61
C GLY A 91 6.71 -16.97 -7.54
N ILE A 92 6.19 -15.83 -7.15
CA ILE A 92 5.12 -15.73 -6.15
C ILE A 92 3.80 -16.18 -6.77
N LYS A 93 3.23 -17.24 -6.25
CA LYS A 93 1.93 -17.76 -6.66
C LYS A 93 0.76 -17.09 -5.95
N ARG A 94 0.94 -16.76 -4.67
CA ARG A 94 -0.12 -16.19 -3.83
C ARG A 94 0.47 -15.43 -2.66
N ILE A 95 -0.15 -14.31 -2.35
CA ILE A 95 0.09 -13.54 -1.12
C ILE A 95 -1.19 -13.56 -0.30
N SER A 96 -1.08 -13.76 1.02
CA SER A 96 -2.26 -13.81 1.88
C SER A 96 -1.99 -13.21 3.27
N THR A 97 -3.03 -12.59 3.80
CA THR A 97 -3.16 -12.23 5.22
C THR A 97 -4.59 -12.57 5.62
N ARG A 98 -4.77 -13.51 6.55
CA ARG A 98 -6.08 -14.10 6.84
C ARG A 98 -7.14 -13.05 7.19
N PRO A 99 -8.36 -13.16 6.66
CA PRO A 99 -8.87 -14.22 5.78
C PRO A 99 -8.58 -14.01 4.28
N TYR A 100 -7.89 -12.94 3.92
CA TYR A 100 -7.71 -12.48 2.55
C TYR A 100 -6.62 -13.25 1.80
N LYS A 101 -6.92 -13.61 0.55
CA LYS A 101 -6.00 -14.23 -0.39
C LYS A 101 -5.95 -13.35 -1.64
N ILE A 102 -4.76 -13.00 -2.07
CA ILE A 102 -4.53 -12.07 -3.17
C ILE A 102 -3.69 -12.79 -4.22
N ASN A 103 -4.20 -12.85 -5.44
CA ASN A 103 -3.45 -13.35 -6.57
C ASN A 103 -2.64 -12.18 -7.15
N SER A 104 -1.37 -12.44 -7.42
CA SER A 104 -0.45 -11.50 -8.04
C SER A 104 0.20 -12.15 -9.26
N ASP A 105 0.97 -11.37 -10.00
CA ASP A 105 1.94 -11.94 -10.93
C ASP A 105 3.10 -12.62 -10.18
N PRO A 106 4.04 -13.28 -10.87
CA PRO A 106 5.19 -13.94 -10.24
C PRO A 106 6.10 -13.02 -9.43
N ASN A 107 6.06 -11.70 -9.65
CA ASN A 107 6.83 -10.70 -8.92
C ASN A 107 6.07 -10.05 -7.76
N GLY A 108 4.87 -10.55 -7.45
CA GLY A 108 4.04 -10.01 -6.39
C GLY A 108 3.33 -8.71 -6.75
N ILE A 109 3.16 -8.43 -8.06
CA ILE A 109 2.54 -7.22 -8.57
C ILE A 109 1.05 -7.50 -8.85
N ILE A 110 0.20 -6.52 -8.55
CA ILE A 110 -1.24 -6.54 -8.87
C ILE A 110 -1.60 -5.39 -9.80
N TRP A 111 -2.60 -5.61 -10.65
CA TRP A 111 -3.23 -4.57 -11.45
C TRP A 111 -4.27 -3.83 -10.61
N ILE A 112 -4.23 -2.49 -10.66
CA ILE A 112 -5.16 -1.64 -9.93
C ILE A 112 -6.46 -1.53 -10.71
N LYS A 113 -7.57 -1.84 -10.07
CA LYS A 113 -8.90 -1.64 -10.64
C LYS A 113 -9.40 -0.24 -10.32
N TYR A 114 -8.97 0.73 -11.11
CA TYR A 114 -9.41 2.11 -10.96
C TYR A 114 -10.93 2.28 -11.13
N LYS A 115 -11.49 3.17 -10.35
CA LYS A 115 -12.86 3.66 -10.46
C LYS A 115 -12.83 5.19 -10.48
N LYS A 116 -13.88 5.81 -11.05
CA LYS A 116 -14.01 7.26 -10.94
C LYS A 116 -14.15 7.66 -9.48
N SER A 117 -13.37 8.65 -9.07
CA SER A 117 -13.43 9.22 -7.71
C SER A 117 -14.83 9.78 -7.43
N GLN A 118 -15.33 9.55 -6.23
CA GLN A 118 -16.64 10.02 -5.81
C GLN A 118 -16.46 11.05 -4.68
N LYS A 119 -16.93 12.28 -4.89
CA LYS A 119 -16.82 13.37 -3.90
C LYS A 119 -17.28 12.98 -2.49
N LYS A 120 -18.29 12.12 -2.39
CA LYS A 120 -18.81 11.61 -1.09
C LYS A 120 -17.83 10.74 -0.30
N GLN A 121 -16.71 10.35 -0.90
CA GLN A 121 -15.65 9.57 -0.22
C GLN A 121 -14.59 10.46 0.41
N TYR A 122 -14.67 11.77 0.20
CA TYR A 122 -13.72 12.75 0.69
C TYR A 122 -14.32 13.64 1.74
N ILE A 123 -13.51 13.97 2.70
CA ILE A 123 -13.81 15.01 3.68
C ILE A 123 -12.53 15.83 3.89
N SER A 124 -12.65 17.13 4.02
CA SER A 124 -11.48 17.96 4.28
C SER A 124 -10.94 17.72 5.69
N ALA A 125 -9.62 17.80 5.87
CA ALA A 125 -9.02 17.71 7.18
C ALA A 125 -9.48 18.88 8.09
N GLY A 126 -9.81 20.04 7.52
CA GLY A 126 -10.40 21.16 8.24
C GLY A 126 -11.76 20.82 8.82
N ASP A 127 -12.66 20.23 8.00
CA ASP A 127 -13.98 19.82 8.49
C ASP A 127 -13.89 18.77 9.60
N VAL A 128 -12.92 17.86 9.49
CA VAL A 128 -12.67 16.88 10.57
C VAL A 128 -12.16 17.56 11.83
N TYR A 129 -11.23 18.51 11.69
CA TYR A 129 -10.69 19.27 12.82
C TYR A 129 -11.76 20.10 13.54
N ASP A 130 -12.64 20.74 12.77
CA ASP A 130 -13.74 21.60 13.28
C ASP A 130 -14.95 20.78 13.76
N GLY A 131 -14.94 19.45 13.57
CA GLY A 131 -16.04 18.57 13.96
C GLY A 131 -17.24 18.61 13.01
N ASN A 132 -17.09 19.16 11.80
CA ASN A 132 -18.13 19.32 10.79
C ASN A 132 -18.32 18.02 9.96
N PHE A 133 -18.56 16.90 10.62
CA PHE A 133 -18.81 15.62 9.96
C PHE A 133 -19.72 14.72 10.79
N GLU A 134 -20.40 13.79 10.12
CA GLU A 134 -21.16 12.75 10.78
C GLU A 134 -20.23 11.61 11.24
N LYS A 135 -20.36 11.18 12.50
CA LYS A 135 -19.53 10.08 13.07
C LYS A 135 -19.59 8.81 12.22
N SER A 136 -20.74 8.50 11.64
CA SER A 136 -20.95 7.38 10.74
C SER A 136 -20.09 7.42 9.47
N PHE A 137 -19.55 8.59 9.11
CA PHE A 137 -18.66 8.72 7.95
C PHE A 137 -17.43 7.85 8.06
N PHE A 138 -16.88 7.66 9.26
CA PHE A 138 -15.66 6.88 9.49
C PHE A 138 -15.92 5.45 10.01
N GLU A 139 -17.14 5.14 10.44
CA GLU A 139 -17.43 3.85 11.05
C GLU A 139 -17.18 2.66 10.11
N ASN A 140 -16.44 1.66 10.59
CA ASN A 140 -16.09 0.43 9.86
C ASN A 140 -15.41 0.68 8.50
N LYS A 141 -14.63 1.75 8.37
CA LYS A 141 -13.92 2.10 7.15
C LYS A 141 -12.41 2.16 7.37
N TYR A 142 -11.68 1.87 6.32
CA TYR A 142 -10.29 2.29 6.22
C TYR A 142 -10.26 3.76 5.82
N VAL A 143 -9.49 4.55 6.56
CA VAL A 143 -9.35 5.99 6.32
C VAL A 143 -7.92 6.27 5.88
N LEU A 144 -7.77 6.90 4.73
CA LEU A 144 -6.49 7.36 4.20
C LEU A 144 -6.40 8.88 4.33
N ILE A 145 -5.28 9.36 4.83
CA ILE A 145 -4.97 10.78 4.91
C ILE A 145 -3.87 11.06 3.89
N GLY A 146 -4.13 11.98 2.98
CA GLY A 146 -3.19 12.33 1.93
C GLY A 146 -3.37 13.76 1.44
N ALA A 147 -2.37 14.24 0.73
CA ALA A 147 -2.39 15.54 0.09
C ALA A 147 -3.20 15.48 -1.21
N SER A 148 -4.05 16.49 -1.45
CA SER A 148 -4.83 16.61 -2.69
C SER A 148 -4.61 17.95 -3.40
N ALA A 149 -3.89 18.89 -2.79
CA ALA A 149 -3.63 20.20 -3.38
C ALA A 149 -2.59 20.10 -4.52
N GLN A 150 -2.86 20.77 -5.64
CA GLN A 150 -1.98 20.77 -6.81
C GLN A 150 -0.54 21.18 -6.51
N GLY A 151 -0.33 22.10 -5.59
CA GLY A 151 1.00 22.56 -5.18
C GLY A 151 1.84 21.58 -4.37
N LEU A 152 1.26 20.46 -3.94
CA LEU A 152 1.96 19.43 -3.14
C LEU A 152 2.52 18.29 -4.00
N PHE A 153 2.30 18.32 -5.31
CA PHE A 153 2.85 17.38 -6.31
C PHE A 153 2.57 15.88 -6.05
N ASP A 154 1.61 15.54 -5.20
CA ASP A 154 1.18 14.16 -4.98
C ASP A 154 0.02 13.79 -5.91
N LEU A 155 0.22 14.01 -7.22
CA LEU A 155 -0.77 13.72 -8.25
C LEU A 155 -0.22 12.66 -9.21
N VAL A 156 -1.02 11.64 -9.50
CA VAL A 156 -0.67 10.54 -10.38
C VAL A 156 -1.63 10.42 -11.56
N LYS A 157 -1.10 10.03 -12.72
CA LYS A 157 -1.89 9.74 -13.91
C LYS A 157 -2.42 8.30 -13.83
N THR A 158 -3.67 8.12 -14.21
CA THR A 158 -4.33 6.81 -14.23
C THR A 158 -4.70 6.37 -15.63
N PRO A 159 -4.93 5.07 -15.86
CA PRO A 159 -5.43 4.57 -17.15
C PRO A 159 -6.82 5.10 -17.56
N LEU A 160 -7.54 5.73 -16.65
CA LEU A 160 -8.83 6.38 -16.95
C LEU A 160 -8.67 7.74 -17.63
N GLY A 161 -7.44 8.18 -17.91
CA GLY A 161 -7.16 9.48 -18.50
C GLY A 161 -7.35 10.66 -17.54
N VAL A 162 -7.44 10.38 -16.22
CA VAL A 162 -7.58 11.40 -15.18
C VAL A 162 -6.38 11.35 -14.24
N THR A 163 -6.08 12.50 -13.66
CA THR A 163 -5.09 12.64 -12.59
C THR A 163 -5.81 12.61 -11.24
N ILE A 164 -5.30 11.84 -10.32
CA ILE A 164 -5.86 11.68 -8.97
C ILE A 164 -4.77 11.90 -7.92
N PRO A 165 -5.13 12.22 -6.65
CA PRO A 165 -4.18 12.19 -5.55
C PRO A 165 -3.52 10.82 -5.39
N GLY A 166 -2.22 10.78 -5.11
CA GLY A 166 -1.47 9.53 -4.97
C GLY A 166 -2.02 8.61 -3.88
N VAL A 167 -2.61 9.17 -2.85
CA VAL A 167 -3.28 8.41 -1.79
C VAL A 167 -4.41 7.50 -2.29
N GLU A 168 -5.07 7.85 -3.41
CA GLU A 168 -6.15 7.02 -4.00
C GLU A 168 -5.65 5.73 -4.67
N VAL A 169 -4.36 5.63 -4.92
CA VAL A 169 -3.76 4.46 -5.57
C VAL A 169 -3.69 3.26 -4.62
N HIS A 170 -3.64 3.52 -3.32
CA HIS A 170 -3.51 2.51 -2.25
C HIS A 170 -4.86 2.03 -1.76
#